data_a5d935f6a5637965b07fb458b6513c8d
#
_entry.id   a5d935f6a5637965b07fb458b6513c8d
#
_cell.length_a   1.000
_cell.length_b   1.000
_cell.length_c   1.000
_cell.angle_alpha   90.00
_cell.angle_beta   90.00
_cell.angle_gamma   90.00
#
_symmetry.space_group_name_H-M   'P 1'
#
loop_
_entity.id
_entity.type
_entity.pdbx_description
1 polymer ?
#
loop_
_entity_poly.entity_id
_entity_poly.type
_entity_poly.pdbx_seq_one_letter_code
_entity_poly.pdbx_strand_id
1 'polypeptide(L)'
;MTKSDRANFGSKLGVILASAGSAVGLGNIWRFPFETGNHGGAAFILVYLVCVLILGIPIMIAEFLIGRRSRANTARAYQKLAPGTHWRWVGRMGVLAGFLILGYYSVVAGWTLEFIGEAATNSFAGKSAADFIASFNSFVSNPWRPVIWLVLFLLATHLIIVKGVEKGIEKSAKIMMPMLFVLLIILICSISLPGAGAGIEFLLKPDFSKVDGNVFLGAMGQAFFSLSLGMGCLCTYASYFRNDTNLPKTALNVAAIDTMVAILAGFIIFPAAFSVGIKPDAGPSLLFITLPNVFQQAFGNIPWLAILLSLMFYILLALAALTSTISLHEVVTAYLHEEFKFSRSKAARYVTAGCIFLGVFCSLSLGIGKSYTVFGLNLFDLFDFVTAKLMLPLGGFFISIFIGWYLDKKIVWEEVSNNGTLKVSVYKLLIFILKYIAPIGIALIFINELGFLK
;
A
#
# COMPACT_ATOMS: atom_id res chain seq x y z
N MET A 1 34.12 15.02 -6.10
CA MET A 1 32.79 14.37 -5.95
C MET A 1 32.70 13.26 -7.00
N THR A 2 32.94 12.02 -6.62
CA THR A 2 32.75 10.85 -7.49
C THR A 2 31.27 10.76 -7.85
N LYS A 3 30.95 10.71 -9.16
CA LYS A 3 29.59 10.42 -9.63
C LYS A 3 29.12 9.14 -8.95
N SER A 4 28.07 9.22 -8.16
CA SER A 4 27.41 8.05 -7.58
C SER A 4 26.93 7.15 -8.73
N ASP A 5 27.47 5.93 -8.83
CA ASP A 5 27.04 4.89 -9.78
C ASP A 5 25.63 4.32 -9.47
N ARG A 6 24.81 5.07 -8.71
CA ARG A 6 23.48 4.64 -8.36
C ARG A 6 22.56 4.68 -9.57
N ALA A 7 21.82 3.57 -9.79
CA ALA A 7 20.82 3.49 -10.83
C ALA A 7 19.82 4.66 -10.75
N ASN A 8 19.32 5.11 -11.89
CA ASN A 8 18.27 6.13 -11.96
C ASN A 8 17.05 5.57 -12.70
N PHE A 9 15.89 6.16 -12.46
CA PHE A 9 14.75 5.97 -13.34
C PHE A 9 15.03 6.64 -14.70
N GLY A 10 14.65 5.95 -15.78
CA GLY A 10 14.91 6.42 -17.14
C GLY A 10 14.01 7.59 -17.56
N SER A 11 12.81 7.75 -16.94
CA SER A 11 11.83 8.74 -17.35
C SER A 11 11.05 9.34 -16.18
N LYS A 12 10.52 10.57 -16.37
CA LYS A 12 9.62 11.23 -15.40
C LYS A 12 8.32 10.43 -15.18
N LEU A 13 7.77 9.85 -16.24
CA LEU A 13 6.59 8.99 -16.14
C LEU A 13 6.90 7.73 -15.33
N GLY A 14 8.07 7.12 -15.54
CA GLY A 14 8.51 5.97 -14.77
C GLY A 14 8.63 6.25 -13.27
N VAL A 15 9.15 7.42 -12.90
CA VAL A 15 9.19 7.89 -11.51
C VAL A 15 7.79 7.95 -10.90
N ILE A 16 6.83 8.57 -11.59
CA ILE A 16 5.46 8.73 -11.10
C ILE A 16 4.78 7.36 -10.99
N LEU A 17 4.83 6.53 -12.04
CA LEU A 17 4.14 5.24 -12.07
C LEU A 17 4.75 4.22 -11.10
N ALA A 18 6.08 4.20 -10.92
CA ALA A 18 6.72 3.34 -9.94
C ALA A 18 6.36 3.76 -8.50
N SER A 19 6.40 5.07 -8.21
CA SER A 19 6.04 5.59 -6.89
C SER A 19 4.55 5.43 -6.60
N ALA A 20 3.68 5.67 -7.59
CA ALA A 20 2.24 5.40 -7.46
C ALA A 20 1.95 3.91 -7.29
N GLY A 21 2.65 3.02 -8.03
CA GLY A 21 2.53 1.58 -7.86
C GLY A 21 3.02 1.07 -6.50
N SER A 22 3.89 1.83 -5.82
CA SER A 22 4.22 1.55 -4.42
C SER A 22 3.07 1.87 -3.47
N ALA A 23 2.34 2.94 -3.72
CA ALA A 23 1.20 3.37 -2.93
C ALA A 23 -0.05 2.51 -3.25
N VAL A 24 -0.38 2.38 -4.54
CA VAL A 24 -1.53 1.58 -4.99
C VAL A 24 -1.33 0.11 -4.69
N GLY A 25 -2.19 -0.45 -3.86
CA GLY A 25 -2.11 -1.84 -3.40
C GLY A 25 -3.47 -2.39 -2.96
N LEU A 26 -3.43 -3.51 -2.26
CA LEU A 26 -4.64 -4.09 -1.67
C LEU A 26 -5.33 -3.13 -0.68
N GLY A 27 -4.59 -2.21 -0.06
CA GLY A 27 -5.13 -1.19 0.83
C GLY A 27 -6.19 -0.29 0.20
N ASN A 28 -6.04 0.04 -1.09
CA ASN A 28 -7.01 0.84 -1.84
C ASN A 28 -8.30 0.07 -2.17
N ILE A 29 -8.19 -1.26 -2.33
CA ILE A 29 -9.28 -2.09 -2.84
C ILE A 29 -10.04 -2.79 -1.70
N TRP A 30 -9.41 -2.99 -0.53
CA TRP A 30 -10.09 -3.60 0.62
C TRP A 30 -10.23 -2.66 1.82
N ARG A 31 -9.08 -2.07 2.30
CA ARG A 31 -9.09 -1.29 3.53
C ARG A 31 -9.84 0.03 3.36
N PHE A 32 -9.64 0.72 2.24
CA PHE A 32 -10.36 1.95 1.97
C PHE A 32 -11.88 1.76 1.88
N PRO A 33 -12.43 0.76 1.13
CA PRO A 33 -13.86 0.49 1.17
C PRO A 33 -14.35 0.08 2.56
N PHE A 34 -13.60 -0.72 3.30
CA PHE A 34 -13.94 -1.09 4.67
C PHE A 34 -14.06 0.14 5.59
N GLU A 35 -13.04 0.99 5.62
CA GLU A 35 -13.06 2.23 6.42
C GLU A 35 -14.19 3.16 5.96
N THR A 36 -14.41 3.29 4.65
CA THR A 36 -15.50 4.07 4.07
C THR A 36 -16.88 3.53 4.51
N GLY A 37 -17.03 2.21 4.50
CA GLY A 37 -18.27 1.53 4.90
C GLY A 37 -18.62 1.76 6.36
N ASN A 38 -17.63 1.68 7.26
CA ASN A 38 -17.81 1.83 8.70
C ASN A 38 -17.93 3.27 9.18
N HIS A 39 -17.41 4.23 8.42
CA HIS A 39 -17.28 5.62 8.84
C HIS A 39 -18.16 6.61 8.05
N GLY A 40 -19.28 6.15 7.50
CA GLY A 40 -20.31 7.04 6.93
C GLY A 40 -20.10 7.45 5.47
N GLY A 41 -19.40 6.65 4.66
CA GLY A 41 -19.38 6.79 3.20
C GLY A 41 -18.71 8.06 2.73
N ALA A 42 -19.45 8.90 1.99
CA ALA A 42 -18.95 10.13 1.39
C ALA A 42 -18.30 11.10 2.40
N ALA A 43 -18.82 11.17 3.63
CA ALA A 43 -18.25 12.05 4.66
C ALA A 43 -16.84 11.61 5.06
N PHE A 44 -16.61 10.31 5.22
CA PHE A 44 -15.27 9.74 5.45
C PHE A 44 -14.33 10.05 4.27
N ILE A 45 -14.81 9.89 3.03
CA ILE A 45 -14.00 10.18 1.83
C ILE A 45 -13.52 11.64 1.84
N LEU A 46 -14.36 12.60 2.19
CA LEU A 46 -13.97 14.01 2.27
C LEU A 46 -12.92 14.24 3.36
N VAL A 47 -13.09 13.67 4.55
CA VAL A 47 -12.11 13.74 5.64
C VAL A 47 -10.78 13.08 5.20
N TYR A 48 -10.84 11.92 4.54
CA TYR A 48 -9.68 11.23 4.00
C TYR A 48 -8.91 12.10 2.99
N LEU A 49 -9.60 12.77 2.06
CA LEU A 49 -8.97 13.69 1.09
C LEU A 49 -8.23 14.82 1.80
N VAL A 50 -8.81 15.40 2.85
CA VAL A 50 -8.16 16.42 3.67
C VAL A 50 -6.92 15.86 4.35
N CYS A 51 -6.98 14.65 4.91
CA CYS A 51 -5.83 13.98 5.53
C CYS A 51 -4.71 13.68 4.52
N VAL A 52 -5.05 13.24 3.30
CA VAL A 52 -4.06 13.04 2.21
C VAL A 52 -3.36 14.35 1.88
N LEU A 53 -4.10 15.46 1.77
CA LEU A 53 -3.52 16.77 1.44
C LEU A 53 -2.66 17.34 2.57
N ILE A 54 -3.11 17.24 3.82
CA ILE A 54 -2.45 17.88 4.97
C ILE A 54 -1.34 17.01 5.56
N LEU A 55 -1.48 15.69 5.58
CA LEU A 55 -0.49 14.78 6.16
C LEU A 55 0.24 13.98 5.09
N GLY A 56 -0.50 13.35 4.19
CA GLY A 56 0.04 12.42 3.21
C GLY A 56 1.08 13.05 2.31
N ILE A 57 0.71 14.11 1.58
CA ILE A 57 1.60 14.78 0.62
C ILE A 57 2.83 15.39 1.30
N PRO A 58 2.73 16.14 2.42
CA PRO A 58 3.90 16.66 3.10
C PRO A 58 4.90 15.59 3.55
N ILE A 59 4.44 14.48 4.12
CA ILE A 59 5.32 13.40 4.56
C ILE A 59 5.94 12.68 3.35
N MET A 60 5.18 12.49 2.27
CA MET A 60 5.71 11.95 1.02
C MET A 60 6.83 12.83 0.44
N ILE A 61 6.65 14.15 0.43
CA ILE A 61 7.69 15.10 0.01
C ILE A 61 8.92 14.97 0.91
N ALA A 62 8.73 14.79 2.22
CA ALA A 62 9.81 14.59 3.17
C ALA A 62 10.60 13.30 2.87
N GLU A 63 9.93 12.17 2.62
CA GLU A 63 10.58 10.91 2.22
C GLU A 63 11.31 11.05 0.88
N PHE A 64 10.70 11.70 -0.11
CA PHE A 64 11.36 11.96 -1.38
C PHE A 64 12.61 12.81 -1.23
N LEU A 65 12.56 13.83 -0.38
CA LEU A 65 13.72 14.67 -0.07
C LEU A 65 14.85 13.85 0.54
N ILE A 66 14.57 13.07 1.57
CA ILE A 66 15.56 12.23 2.25
C ILE A 66 16.22 11.27 1.26
N GLY A 67 15.43 10.58 0.45
CA GLY A 67 15.91 9.63 -0.53
C GLY A 67 16.78 10.30 -1.61
N ARG A 68 16.27 11.36 -2.26
CA ARG A 68 16.96 12.04 -3.35
C ARG A 68 18.25 12.71 -2.89
N ARG A 69 18.23 13.43 -1.77
CA ARG A 69 19.42 14.11 -1.22
C ARG A 69 20.52 13.14 -0.82
N SER A 70 20.15 12.04 -0.20
CA SER A 70 21.12 11.06 0.29
C SER A 70 21.71 10.19 -0.82
N ARG A 71 20.95 9.90 -1.89
CA ARG A 71 21.34 8.95 -2.95
C ARG A 71 21.80 7.62 -2.33
N ALA A 72 21.06 7.10 -1.36
CA ALA A 72 21.39 5.90 -0.60
C ALA A 72 20.11 5.11 -0.25
N ASN A 73 20.27 3.84 0.16
CA ASN A 73 19.17 3.07 0.74
C ASN A 73 18.63 3.78 1.99
N THR A 74 17.39 3.47 2.36
CA THR A 74 16.68 4.16 3.45
C THR A 74 17.46 4.17 4.76
N ALA A 75 18.14 3.07 5.14
CA ALA A 75 18.90 3.03 6.40
C ALA A 75 20.13 3.97 6.36
N ARG A 76 20.88 3.99 5.25
CA ARG A 76 22.05 4.84 5.07
C ARG A 76 21.68 6.31 4.82
N ALA A 77 20.46 6.57 4.33
CA ALA A 77 20.01 7.92 4.02
C ALA A 77 20.11 8.85 5.22
N TYR A 78 19.58 8.43 6.36
CA TYR A 78 19.66 9.20 7.60
C TYR A 78 21.08 9.35 8.13
N GLN A 79 21.90 8.29 8.01
CA GLN A 79 23.31 8.36 8.43
C GLN A 79 24.11 9.38 7.60
N LYS A 80 23.82 9.51 6.30
CA LYS A 80 24.45 10.51 5.43
C LYS A 80 24.00 11.94 5.74
N LEU A 81 22.70 12.13 6.04
CA LEU A 81 22.13 13.44 6.30
C LEU A 81 22.38 13.92 7.74
N ALA A 82 22.60 13.00 8.68
CA ALA A 82 22.81 13.26 10.11
C ALA A 82 23.92 12.34 10.66
N PRO A 83 25.19 12.52 10.24
CA PRO A 83 26.30 11.65 10.64
C PRO A 83 26.53 11.72 12.16
N GLY A 84 26.88 10.58 12.75
CA GLY A 84 27.15 10.49 14.19
C GLY A 84 25.94 10.47 15.11
N THR A 85 24.71 10.52 14.57
CA THR A 85 23.47 10.58 15.35
C THR A 85 22.69 9.26 15.38
N HIS A 86 21.68 9.21 16.25
CA HIS A 86 20.78 8.05 16.36
C HIS A 86 19.72 7.97 15.22
N TRP A 87 19.59 8.99 14.37
CA TRP A 87 18.63 9.01 13.25
C TRP A 87 18.75 7.80 12.31
N ARG A 88 19.93 7.17 12.22
CA ARG A 88 20.13 5.92 11.49
C ARG A 88 19.12 4.82 11.83
N TRP A 89 18.58 4.82 13.06
CA TRP A 89 17.63 3.81 13.50
C TRP A 89 16.25 3.97 12.85
N VAL A 90 15.85 5.19 12.52
CA VAL A 90 14.61 5.45 11.77
C VAL A 90 14.64 4.76 10.41
N GLY A 91 15.74 4.91 9.67
CA GLY A 91 15.89 4.23 8.38
C GLY A 91 15.97 2.70 8.50
N ARG A 92 16.65 2.18 9.54
CA ARG A 92 16.69 0.73 9.81
C ARG A 92 15.32 0.17 10.19
N MET A 93 14.55 0.91 10.97
CA MET A 93 13.17 0.57 11.30
C MET A 93 12.31 0.48 10.03
N GLY A 94 12.44 1.45 9.10
CA GLY A 94 11.74 1.39 7.80
C GLY A 94 12.10 0.15 6.98
N VAL A 95 13.39 -0.23 6.92
CA VAL A 95 13.83 -1.46 6.23
C VAL A 95 13.24 -2.71 6.89
N LEU A 96 13.24 -2.77 8.22
CA LEU A 96 12.65 -3.90 8.97
C LEU A 96 11.14 -3.97 8.76
N ALA A 97 10.44 -2.82 8.80
CA ALA A 97 9.02 -2.76 8.50
C ALA A 97 8.72 -3.28 7.09
N GLY A 98 9.48 -2.83 6.09
CA GLY A 98 9.34 -3.32 4.71
C GLY A 98 9.54 -4.83 4.58
N PHE A 99 10.50 -5.41 5.31
CA PHE A 99 10.74 -6.85 5.32
C PHE A 99 9.60 -7.64 5.96
N LEU A 100 9.12 -7.21 7.13
CA LEU A 100 8.02 -7.86 7.84
C LEU A 100 6.71 -7.77 7.05
N ILE A 101 6.41 -6.57 6.51
CA ILE A 101 5.23 -6.36 5.66
C ILE A 101 5.30 -7.26 4.43
N LEU A 102 6.41 -7.31 3.71
CA LEU A 102 6.57 -8.17 2.54
C LEU A 102 6.29 -9.64 2.89
N GLY A 103 6.74 -10.10 4.06
CA GLY A 103 6.52 -11.47 4.53
C GLY A 103 5.04 -11.82 4.65
N TYR A 104 4.28 -11.11 5.46
CA TYR A 104 2.86 -11.43 5.67
C TYR A 104 1.95 -10.98 4.52
N TYR A 105 2.23 -9.84 3.89
CA TYR A 105 1.46 -9.32 2.76
C TYR A 105 1.49 -10.27 1.56
N SER A 106 2.62 -10.96 1.34
CA SER A 106 2.76 -11.93 0.26
C SER A 106 1.87 -13.16 0.43
N VAL A 107 1.41 -13.46 1.64
CA VAL A 107 0.41 -14.51 1.88
C VAL A 107 -0.90 -14.15 1.20
N VAL A 108 -1.42 -12.95 1.49
CA VAL A 108 -2.67 -12.46 0.90
C VAL A 108 -2.51 -12.19 -0.60
N ALA A 109 -1.35 -11.68 -1.02
CA ALA A 109 -1.03 -11.53 -2.44
C ALA A 109 -1.06 -12.87 -3.18
N GLY A 110 -0.56 -13.94 -2.56
CA GLY A 110 -0.65 -15.30 -3.09
C GLY A 110 -2.08 -15.78 -3.26
N TRP A 111 -2.99 -15.44 -2.33
CA TRP A 111 -4.41 -15.81 -2.45
C TRP A 111 -5.06 -15.26 -3.73
N THR A 112 -4.61 -14.11 -4.23
CA THR A 112 -5.13 -13.57 -5.49
C THR A 112 -4.91 -14.51 -6.67
N LEU A 113 -3.80 -15.25 -6.69
CA LEU A 113 -3.51 -16.25 -7.74
C LEU A 113 -4.44 -17.47 -7.64
N GLU A 114 -4.73 -17.95 -6.44
CA GLU A 114 -5.73 -19.00 -6.21
C GLU A 114 -7.08 -18.58 -6.79
N PHE A 115 -7.55 -17.38 -6.45
CA PHE A 115 -8.85 -16.88 -6.88
C PHE A 115 -8.92 -16.53 -8.36
N ILE A 116 -7.80 -16.23 -9.02
CA ILE A 116 -7.71 -16.18 -10.49
C ILE A 116 -8.03 -17.58 -11.07
N GLY A 117 -7.44 -18.63 -10.49
CA GLY A 117 -7.71 -20.02 -10.90
C GLY A 117 -9.17 -20.43 -10.68
N GLU A 118 -9.74 -20.12 -9.50
CA GLU A 118 -11.15 -20.42 -9.20
C GLU A 118 -12.12 -19.66 -10.11
N ALA A 119 -11.83 -18.39 -10.42
CA ALA A 119 -12.62 -17.61 -11.35
C ALA A 119 -12.56 -18.18 -12.78
N ALA A 120 -11.36 -18.53 -13.26
CA ALA A 120 -11.16 -19.09 -14.60
C ALA A 120 -11.84 -20.45 -14.80
N THR A 121 -11.93 -21.27 -13.75
CA THR A 121 -12.60 -22.57 -13.75
C THR A 121 -14.09 -22.51 -13.42
N ASN A 122 -14.65 -21.29 -13.26
CA ASN A 122 -16.05 -21.08 -12.86
C ASN A 122 -16.42 -21.77 -11.51
N SER A 123 -15.46 -21.91 -10.61
CA SER A 123 -15.67 -22.58 -9.30
C SER A 123 -16.60 -21.80 -8.36
N PHE A 124 -16.98 -20.60 -8.72
CA PHE A 124 -17.93 -19.76 -7.96
C PHE A 124 -19.40 -20.07 -8.29
N ALA A 125 -19.68 -20.70 -9.42
CA ALA A 125 -21.05 -20.95 -9.89
C ALA A 125 -21.84 -21.78 -8.89
N GLY A 126 -23.05 -21.31 -8.59
CA GLY A 126 -24.02 -22.02 -7.71
C GLY A 126 -23.66 -22.02 -6.21
N LYS A 127 -22.54 -21.37 -5.80
CA LYS A 127 -22.18 -21.26 -4.40
C LYS A 127 -23.09 -20.29 -3.66
N SER A 128 -23.57 -20.70 -2.47
CA SER A 128 -24.20 -19.80 -1.50
C SER A 128 -23.17 -18.99 -0.71
N ALA A 129 -23.60 -17.98 0.04
CA ALA A 129 -22.72 -17.22 0.94
C ALA A 129 -22.00 -18.13 1.96
N ALA A 130 -22.67 -19.15 2.46
CA ALA A 130 -22.08 -20.14 3.38
C ALA A 130 -20.98 -20.97 2.71
N ASP A 131 -21.18 -21.33 1.42
CA ASP A 131 -20.18 -22.09 0.65
C ASP A 131 -18.93 -21.26 0.36
N PHE A 132 -19.05 -19.95 0.14
CA PHE A 132 -17.89 -19.07 0.00
C PHE A 132 -17.08 -19.01 1.30
N ILE A 133 -17.74 -18.86 2.45
CA ILE A 133 -17.09 -18.89 3.77
C ILE A 133 -16.37 -20.24 3.99
N ALA A 134 -17.06 -21.34 3.74
CA ALA A 134 -16.49 -22.67 3.91
C ALA A 134 -15.30 -22.93 2.98
N SER A 135 -15.42 -22.56 1.70
CA SER A 135 -14.33 -22.68 0.71
C SER A 135 -13.10 -21.86 1.11
N PHE A 136 -13.30 -20.60 1.52
CA PHE A 136 -12.21 -19.73 1.94
C PHE A 136 -11.51 -20.27 3.21
N ASN A 137 -12.29 -20.67 4.22
CA ASN A 137 -11.73 -21.24 5.44
C ASN A 137 -10.97 -22.54 5.18
N SER A 138 -11.48 -23.41 4.30
CA SER A 138 -10.80 -24.63 3.87
C SER A 138 -9.49 -24.32 3.14
N PHE A 139 -9.47 -23.31 2.27
CA PHE A 139 -8.27 -22.87 1.57
C PHE A 139 -7.23 -22.34 2.55
N VAL A 140 -7.59 -21.37 3.40
CA VAL A 140 -6.66 -20.71 4.34
C VAL A 140 -6.11 -21.71 5.39
N SER A 141 -6.93 -22.69 5.80
CA SER A 141 -6.51 -23.73 6.75
C SER A 141 -5.62 -24.80 6.14
N ASN A 142 -5.56 -24.90 4.81
CA ASN A 142 -4.72 -25.89 4.14
C ASN A 142 -3.24 -25.52 4.30
N PRO A 143 -2.39 -26.45 4.77
CA PRO A 143 -0.98 -26.14 5.06
C PRO A 143 -0.12 -25.91 3.82
N TRP A 144 -0.56 -26.38 2.63
CA TRP A 144 0.25 -26.36 1.41
C TRP A 144 -0.25 -25.37 0.35
N ARG A 145 -1.57 -25.33 0.11
CA ARG A 145 -2.15 -24.52 -0.99
C ARG A 145 -1.78 -23.03 -0.89
N PRO A 146 -2.02 -22.32 0.24
CA PRO A 146 -1.65 -20.91 0.37
C PRO A 146 -0.13 -20.69 0.28
N VAL A 147 0.67 -21.65 0.79
CA VAL A 147 2.14 -21.56 0.74
C VAL A 147 2.67 -21.67 -0.69
N ILE A 148 2.11 -22.55 -1.51
CA ILE A 148 2.51 -22.67 -2.93
C ILE A 148 2.27 -21.33 -3.64
N TRP A 149 1.10 -20.72 -3.46
CA TRP A 149 0.76 -19.44 -4.08
C TRP A 149 1.61 -18.28 -3.56
N LEU A 150 1.90 -18.25 -2.26
CA LEU A 150 2.87 -17.34 -1.65
C LEU A 150 4.23 -17.42 -2.35
N VAL A 151 4.77 -18.63 -2.52
CA VAL A 151 6.07 -18.84 -3.16
C VAL A 151 6.04 -18.38 -4.61
N LEU A 152 5.01 -18.75 -5.38
CA LEU A 152 4.86 -18.33 -6.78
C LEU A 152 4.77 -16.81 -6.91
N PHE A 153 4.03 -16.14 -6.00
CA PHE A 153 3.90 -14.68 -6.02
C PHE A 153 5.24 -13.99 -5.69
N LEU A 154 5.95 -14.47 -4.67
CA LEU A 154 7.27 -13.94 -4.32
C LEU A 154 8.32 -14.21 -5.42
N LEU A 155 8.23 -15.33 -6.13
CA LEU A 155 9.10 -15.60 -7.29
C LEU A 155 8.79 -14.62 -8.43
N ALA A 156 7.52 -14.30 -8.71
CA ALA A 156 7.17 -13.28 -9.70
C ALA A 156 7.75 -11.90 -9.33
N THR A 157 7.63 -11.50 -8.06
CA THR A 157 8.27 -10.28 -7.53
C THR A 157 9.78 -10.32 -7.69
N HIS A 158 10.43 -11.43 -7.32
CA HIS A 158 11.87 -11.64 -7.43
C HIS A 158 12.38 -11.45 -8.87
N LEU A 159 11.71 -12.04 -9.85
CA LEU A 159 12.09 -11.95 -11.27
C LEU A 159 12.09 -10.50 -11.78
N ILE A 160 11.23 -9.65 -11.24
CA ILE A 160 11.21 -8.22 -11.58
C ILE A 160 12.38 -7.49 -10.90
N ILE A 161 12.61 -7.75 -9.62
CA ILE A 161 13.64 -7.08 -8.82
C ILE A 161 15.05 -7.35 -9.34
N VAL A 162 15.37 -8.59 -9.72
CA VAL A 162 16.70 -8.91 -10.23
C VAL A 162 17.05 -8.19 -11.54
N LYS A 163 16.04 -7.79 -12.33
CA LYS A 163 16.23 -7.02 -13.57
C LYS A 163 16.66 -5.56 -13.32
N GLY A 164 16.63 -5.09 -12.08
CA GLY A 164 17.07 -3.76 -11.69
C GLY A 164 15.98 -2.68 -11.76
N VAL A 165 16.37 -1.42 -11.55
CA VAL A 165 15.45 -0.30 -11.40
C VAL A 165 14.76 0.02 -12.74
N GLU A 166 15.52 0.25 -13.79
CA GLU A 166 14.97 0.68 -15.09
C GLU A 166 14.26 -0.46 -15.84
N LYS A 167 14.99 -1.61 -16.02
CA LYS A 167 14.48 -2.75 -16.81
C LYS A 167 13.48 -3.62 -16.04
N GLY A 168 13.50 -3.60 -14.72
CA GLY A 168 12.59 -4.33 -13.85
C GLY A 168 11.46 -3.43 -13.33
N ILE A 169 11.74 -2.62 -12.32
CA ILE A 169 10.75 -1.84 -11.56
C ILE A 169 10.00 -0.85 -12.46
N GLU A 170 10.72 0.02 -13.18
CA GLU A 170 10.11 1.05 -14.02
C GLU A 170 9.32 0.45 -15.18
N LYS A 171 9.91 -0.53 -15.88
CA LYS A 171 9.23 -1.20 -17.01
C LYS A 171 7.96 -1.90 -16.55
N SER A 172 8.00 -2.59 -15.42
CA SER A 172 6.81 -3.27 -14.87
C SER A 172 5.75 -2.26 -14.45
N ALA A 173 6.10 -1.17 -13.77
CA ALA A 173 5.15 -0.14 -13.39
C ALA A 173 4.48 0.53 -14.60
N LYS A 174 5.22 0.78 -15.69
CA LYS A 174 4.68 1.34 -16.94
C LYS A 174 3.67 0.42 -17.65
N ILE A 175 3.69 -0.87 -17.39
CA ILE A 175 2.74 -1.84 -17.96
C ILE A 175 1.59 -2.07 -16.98
N MET A 176 1.91 -2.34 -15.71
CA MET A 176 0.94 -2.78 -14.72
C MET A 176 -0.02 -1.66 -14.30
N MET A 177 0.48 -0.42 -14.13
CA MET A 177 -0.38 0.69 -13.70
C MET A 177 -1.45 1.06 -14.73
N PRO A 178 -1.15 1.26 -16.04
CA PRO A 178 -2.20 1.48 -17.02
C PRO A 178 -3.17 0.30 -17.13
N MET A 179 -2.67 -0.95 -17.07
CA MET A 179 -3.52 -2.15 -17.11
C MET A 179 -4.48 -2.18 -15.91
N LEU A 180 -4.00 -1.83 -14.71
CA LEU A 180 -4.83 -1.69 -13.51
C LEU A 180 -5.95 -0.67 -13.72
N PHE A 181 -5.65 0.50 -14.28
CA PHE A 181 -6.66 1.52 -14.58
C PHE A 181 -7.70 1.04 -15.60
N VAL A 182 -7.27 0.36 -16.67
CA VAL A 182 -8.19 -0.20 -17.66
C VAL A 182 -9.15 -1.21 -17.01
N LEU A 183 -8.62 -2.09 -16.16
CA LEU A 183 -9.44 -3.07 -15.43
C LEU A 183 -10.41 -2.39 -14.47
N LEU A 184 -9.99 -1.34 -13.73
CA LEU A 184 -10.89 -0.56 -12.87
C LEU A 184 -12.02 0.07 -13.66
N ILE A 185 -11.72 0.70 -14.80
CA ILE A 185 -12.74 1.37 -15.63
C ILE A 185 -13.76 0.34 -16.18
N ILE A 186 -13.31 -0.85 -16.60
CA ILE A 186 -14.21 -1.89 -17.07
C ILE A 186 -15.09 -2.41 -15.92
N LEU A 187 -14.52 -2.64 -14.73
CA LEU A 187 -15.23 -3.17 -13.59
C LEU A 187 -16.25 -2.18 -13.01
N ILE A 188 -16.14 -0.88 -13.32
CA ILE A 188 -17.11 0.13 -12.89
C ILE A 188 -18.50 -0.06 -13.50
N CYS A 189 -18.63 -0.98 -14.49
CA CYS A 189 -19.93 -1.37 -15.04
C CYS A 189 -20.95 -1.87 -13.98
N SER A 190 -20.48 -2.26 -12.78
CA SER A 190 -21.34 -2.57 -11.62
C SER A 190 -22.30 -1.44 -11.21
N ILE A 191 -22.00 -0.19 -11.60
CA ILE A 191 -22.90 0.97 -11.41
C ILE A 191 -24.25 0.78 -12.15
N SER A 192 -24.26 0.04 -13.24
CA SER A 192 -25.45 -0.20 -14.06
C SER A 192 -26.37 -1.29 -13.49
N LEU A 193 -26.03 -1.92 -12.37
CA LEU A 193 -26.85 -2.96 -11.75
C LEU A 193 -28.14 -2.39 -11.17
N PRO A 194 -29.26 -3.12 -11.25
CA PRO A 194 -30.48 -2.77 -10.54
C PRO A 194 -30.20 -2.69 -9.02
N GLY A 195 -30.60 -1.60 -8.35
CA GLY A 195 -30.32 -1.39 -6.93
C GLY A 195 -28.95 -0.77 -6.60
N ALA A 196 -28.06 -0.59 -7.56
CA ALA A 196 -26.73 0.03 -7.37
C ALA A 196 -26.81 1.50 -6.91
N GLY A 197 -27.95 2.18 -7.17
CA GLY A 197 -28.14 3.60 -6.84
C GLY A 197 -27.90 3.93 -5.37
N ALA A 198 -28.29 3.05 -4.44
CA ALA A 198 -28.04 3.24 -3.02
C ALA A 198 -26.52 3.25 -2.69
N GLY A 199 -25.73 2.41 -3.36
CA GLY A 199 -24.27 2.40 -3.20
C GLY A 199 -23.62 3.66 -3.77
N ILE A 200 -24.14 4.19 -4.88
CA ILE A 200 -23.68 5.46 -5.47
C ILE A 200 -24.03 6.63 -4.54
N GLU A 201 -25.26 6.67 -4.03
CA GLU A 201 -25.70 7.70 -3.08
C GLU A 201 -24.82 7.68 -1.81
N PHE A 202 -24.52 6.49 -1.29
CA PHE A 202 -23.63 6.31 -0.13
C PHE A 202 -22.23 6.90 -0.35
N LEU A 203 -21.69 6.81 -1.58
CA LEU A 203 -20.37 7.34 -1.94
C LEU A 203 -20.38 8.85 -2.25
N LEU A 204 -21.51 9.41 -2.66
CA LEU A 204 -21.57 10.79 -3.14
C LEU A 204 -22.30 11.76 -2.21
N LYS A 205 -23.19 11.24 -1.32
CA LYS A 205 -23.96 12.07 -0.41
C LYS A 205 -23.39 12.02 1.00
N PRO A 206 -22.64 13.07 1.41
CA PRO A 206 -22.00 13.10 2.71
C PRO A 206 -23.02 13.28 3.84
N ASP A 207 -22.93 12.45 4.86
CA ASP A 207 -23.67 12.57 6.11
C ASP A 207 -22.69 12.95 7.23
N PHE A 208 -22.56 14.25 7.46
CA PHE A 208 -21.66 14.77 8.48
C PHE A 208 -22.11 14.51 9.91
N SER A 209 -23.36 14.06 10.13
CA SER A 209 -23.83 13.66 11.46
C SER A 209 -23.10 12.43 12.02
N LYS A 210 -22.49 11.64 11.12
CA LYS A 210 -21.69 10.45 11.45
C LYS A 210 -20.20 10.74 11.65
N VAL A 211 -19.77 11.99 11.47
CA VAL A 211 -18.35 12.35 11.59
C VAL A 211 -18.03 12.65 13.06
N ASP A 212 -17.24 11.79 13.65
CA ASP A 212 -16.71 11.91 15.00
C ASP A 212 -15.18 11.86 15.02
N GLY A 213 -14.59 11.82 16.21
CA GLY A 213 -13.13 11.70 16.36
C GLY A 213 -12.55 10.42 15.71
N ASN A 214 -13.30 9.32 15.74
CA ASN A 214 -12.86 8.04 15.17
C ASN A 214 -12.79 8.09 13.64
N VAL A 215 -13.72 8.81 13.00
CA VAL A 215 -13.70 9.04 11.55
C VAL A 215 -12.42 9.78 11.13
N PHE A 216 -12.02 10.83 11.89
CA PHE A 216 -10.77 11.54 11.62
C PHE A 216 -9.55 10.64 11.81
N LEU A 217 -9.49 9.88 12.89
CA LEU A 217 -8.39 8.97 13.18
C LEU A 217 -8.30 7.84 12.15
N GLY A 218 -9.43 7.24 11.78
CA GLY A 218 -9.51 6.25 10.72
C GLY A 218 -9.04 6.80 9.37
N ALA A 219 -9.50 8.00 9.01
CA ALA A 219 -9.10 8.65 7.76
C ALA A 219 -7.60 9.02 7.71
N MET A 220 -7.06 9.52 8.82
CA MET A 220 -5.61 9.77 8.93
C MET A 220 -4.82 8.47 8.82
N GLY A 221 -5.22 7.42 9.55
CA GLY A 221 -4.58 6.10 9.49
C GLY A 221 -4.65 5.51 8.08
N GLN A 222 -5.80 5.61 7.41
CA GLN A 222 -5.97 5.17 6.03
C GLN A 222 -5.08 5.95 5.05
N ALA A 223 -4.98 7.27 5.17
CA ALA A 223 -4.10 8.09 4.33
C ALA A 223 -2.62 7.69 4.50
N PHE A 224 -2.21 7.39 5.72
CA PHE A 224 -0.85 6.96 6.03
C PHE A 224 -0.52 5.60 5.42
N PHE A 225 -1.43 4.66 5.59
CA PHE A 225 -1.29 3.30 5.07
C PHE A 225 -1.32 3.27 3.54
N SER A 226 -2.32 3.92 2.92
CA SER A 226 -2.52 3.92 1.47
C SER A 226 -1.31 4.47 0.73
N LEU A 227 -0.76 5.59 1.19
CA LEU A 227 0.39 6.24 0.56
C LEU A 227 1.74 5.58 0.88
N SER A 228 1.76 4.44 1.57
CA SER A 228 2.98 3.68 1.93
C SER A 228 4.02 4.52 2.69
N LEU A 229 3.57 5.37 3.62
CA LEU A 229 4.43 6.28 4.38
C LEU A 229 5.09 5.58 5.57
N GLY A 230 6.30 5.98 5.91
CA GLY A 230 7.03 5.49 7.08
C GLY A 230 7.78 4.16 6.91
N MET A 231 7.57 3.43 5.81
CA MET A 231 8.20 2.13 5.55
C MET A 231 9.44 2.18 4.64
N GLY A 232 9.88 3.37 4.25
CA GLY A 232 11.10 3.57 3.46
C GLY A 232 11.00 3.25 1.97
N CYS A 233 9.83 2.85 1.46
CA CYS A 233 9.61 2.59 0.04
C CYS A 233 9.82 3.84 -0.80
N LEU A 234 9.16 4.93 -0.45
CA LEU A 234 9.25 6.20 -1.16
C LEU A 234 10.65 6.83 -1.04
N CYS A 235 11.29 6.72 0.13
CA CYS A 235 12.67 7.12 0.33
C CYS A 235 13.63 6.31 -0.56
N THR A 236 13.48 4.98 -0.63
CA THR A 236 14.31 4.14 -1.49
C THR A 236 14.11 4.50 -2.97
N TYR A 237 12.88 4.66 -3.44
CA TYR A 237 12.59 5.04 -4.82
C TYR A 237 13.12 6.45 -5.15
N ALA A 238 12.97 7.40 -4.23
CA ALA A 238 13.47 8.75 -4.42
C ALA A 238 15.01 8.81 -4.52
N SER A 239 15.71 7.84 -3.94
CA SER A 239 17.16 7.73 -4.13
C SER A 239 17.58 7.42 -5.56
N TYR A 240 16.65 6.95 -6.40
CA TYR A 240 16.81 6.73 -7.85
C TYR A 240 16.27 7.90 -8.70
N PHE A 241 15.73 8.97 -8.08
CA PHE A 241 15.24 10.13 -8.80
C PHE A 241 16.40 10.94 -9.39
N ARG A 242 16.14 11.57 -10.53
CA ARG A 242 17.06 12.55 -11.11
C ARG A 242 16.98 13.87 -10.32
N ASN A 243 18.06 14.64 -10.38
CA ASN A 243 18.13 15.93 -9.66
C ASN A 243 17.10 16.95 -10.15
N ASP A 244 16.63 16.84 -11.41
CA ASP A 244 15.62 17.71 -12.02
C ASP A 244 14.17 17.28 -11.70
N THR A 245 13.95 16.22 -10.93
CA THR A 245 12.62 15.75 -10.54
C THR A 245 11.94 16.76 -9.61
N ASN A 246 10.74 17.22 -9.97
CA ASN A 246 9.94 18.10 -9.13
C ASN A 246 9.26 17.31 -8.01
N LEU A 247 9.79 17.33 -6.78
CA LEU A 247 9.29 16.53 -5.67
C LEU A 247 7.84 16.86 -5.30
N PRO A 248 7.44 18.14 -5.11
CA PRO A 248 6.05 18.49 -4.82
C PRO A 248 5.06 18.00 -5.87
N LYS A 249 5.37 18.21 -7.15
CA LYS A 249 4.51 17.75 -8.26
C LYS A 249 4.43 16.22 -8.32
N THR A 250 5.54 15.55 -8.08
CA THR A 250 5.58 14.07 -8.07
C THR A 250 4.72 13.55 -6.92
N ALA A 251 4.84 14.10 -5.71
CA ALA A 251 4.03 13.70 -4.55
C ALA A 251 2.53 13.92 -4.80
N LEU A 252 2.16 15.07 -5.37
CA LEU A 252 0.77 15.37 -5.73
C LEU A 252 0.23 14.35 -6.75
N ASN A 253 1.01 14.05 -7.79
CA ASN A 253 0.58 13.07 -8.81
C ASN A 253 0.43 11.66 -8.23
N VAL A 254 1.35 11.23 -7.37
CA VAL A 254 1.29 9.92 -6.70
C VAL A 254 0.07 9.85 -5.81
N ALA A 255 -0.16 10.85 -4.96
CA ALA A 255 -1.32 10.91 -4.09
C ALA A 255 -2.65 10.96 -4.88
N ALA A 256 -2.70 11.72 -5.98
CA ALA A 256 -3.88 11.77 -6.85
C ALA A 256 -4.18 10.41 -7.51
N ILE A 257 -3.16 9.72 -8.00
CA ILE A 257 -3.30 8.38 -8.61
C ILE A 257 -3.79 7.38 -7.55
N ASP A 258 -3.18 7.35 -6.38
CA ASP A 258 -3.54 6.46 -5.27
C ASP A 258 -4.99 6.68 -4.82
N THR A 259 -5.35 7.92 -4.56
CA THR A 259 -6.71 8.31 -4.16
C THR A 259 -7.74 7.98 -5.24
N MET A 260 -7.42 8.21 -6.52
CA MET A 260 -8.31 7.88 -7.63
C MET A 260 -8.57 6.37 -7.69
N VAL A 261 -7.55 5.53 -7.52
CA VAL A 261 -7.72 4.07 -7.46
C VAL A 261 -8.61 3.66 -6.29
N ALA A 262 -8.42 4.25 -5.10
CA ALA A 262 -9.24 3.96 -3.93
C ALA A 262 -10.72 4.32 -4.16
N ILE A 263 -11.00 5.50 -4.71
CA ILE A 263 -12.36 5.95 -5.02
C ILE A 263 -13.00 5.07 -6.10
N LEU A 264 -12.26 4.74 -7.19
CA LEU A 264 -12.77 3.86 -8.25
C LEU A 264 -13.08 2.45 -7.70
N ALA A 265 -12.25 1.91 -6.80
CA ALA A 265 -12.53 0.66 -6.11
C ALA A 265 -13.82 0.74 -5.29
N GLY A 266 -14.06 1.86 -4.60
CA GLY A 266 -15.33 2.13 -3.93
C GLY A 266 -16.51 2.07 -4.90
N PHE A 267 -16.42 2.69 -6.07
CA PHE A 267 -17.46 2.65 -7.11
C PHE A 267 -17.67 1.27 -7.74
N ILE A 268 -16.73 0.35 -7.60
CA ILE A 268 -16.93 -1.05 -8.00
C ILE A 268 -17.64 -1.81 -6.89
N ILE A 269 -17.18 -1.64 -5.64
CA ILE A 269 -17.56 -2.49 -4.51
C ILE A 269 -18.95 -2.11 -3.96
N PHE A 270 -19.20 -0.82 -3.66
CA PHE A 270 -20.43 -0.41 -3.00
C PHE A 270 -21.67 -0.59 -3.88
N PRO A 271 -21.69 -0.13 -5.16
CA PRO A 271 -22.84 -0.38 -6.01
C PRO A 271 -23.15 -1.86 -6.20
N ALA A 272 -22.11 -2.70 -6.39
CA ALA A 272 -22.29 -4.14 -6.53
C ALA A 272 -22.80 -4.80 -5.24
N ALA A 273 -22.25 -4.46 -4.07
CA ALA A 273 -22.67 -5.02 -2.79
C ALA A 273 -24.12 -4.60 -2.43
N PHE A 274 -24.46 -3.32 -2.59
CA PHE A 274 -25.81 -2.81 -2.30
C PHE A 274 -26.85 -3.36 -3.26
N SER A 275 -26.50 -3.64 -4.54
CA SER A 275 -27.43 -4.23 -5.52
C SER A 275 -27.95 -5.62 -5.10
N VAL A 276 -27.19 -6.34 -4.30
CA VAL A 276 -27.55 -7.67 -3.78
C VAL A 276 -27.81 -7.69 -2.27
N GLY A 277 -27.92 -6.50 -1.65
CA GLY A 277 -28.24 -6.35 -0.23
C GLY A 277 -27.14 -6.81 0.73
N ILE A 278 -25.90 -6.92 0.26
CA ILE A 278 -24.74 -7.33 1.08
C ILE A 278 -24.03 -6.07 1.58
N LYS A 279 -23.73 -6.04 2.89
CA LYS A 279 -22.87 -4.99 3.46
C LYS A 279 -21.38 -5.38 3.24
N PRO A 280 -20.53 -4.42 2.81
CA PRO A 280 -19.11 -4.68 2.73
C PRO A 280 -18.51 -4.95 4.11
N ASP A 281 -18.03 -6.18 4.33
CA ASP A 281 -17.43 -6.62 5.58
C ASP A 281 -15.95 -6.24 5.70
N ALA A 282 -15.40 -6.45 6.90
CA ALA A 282 -14.04 -6.09 7.25
C ALA A 282 -12.98 -7.03 6.65
N GLY A 283 -11.85 -6.44 6.31
CA GLY A 283 -10.59 -7.15 6.06
C GLY A 283 -10.53 -7.98 4.77
N PRO A 284 -9.67 -9.00 4.73
CA PRO A 284 -9.50 -9.86 3.56
C PRO A 284 -10.78 -10.61 3.14
N SER A 285 -11.70 -10.86 4.08
CA SER A 285 -12.99 -11.49 3.80
C SER A 285 -13.80 -10.73 2.75
N LEU A 286 -13.71 -9.40 2.71
CA LEU A 286 -14.36 -8.59 1.68
C LEU A 286 -13.95 -9.04 0.27
N LEU A 287 -12.67 -9.27 0.03
CA LEU A 287 -12.15 -9.62 -1.29
C LEU A 287 -12.41 -11.07 -1.69
N PHE A 288 -12.35 -11.99 -0.73
CA PHE A 288 -12.29 -13.42 -1.00
C PHE A 288 -13.56 -14.19 -0.63
N ILE A 289 -14.46 -13.56 0.12
CA ILE A 289 -15.78 -14.13 0.48
C ILE A 289 -16.90 -13.27 -0.09
N THR A 290 -16.92 -11.97 0.27
CA THR A 290 -18.04 -11.10 -0.06
C THR A 290 -18.12 -10.79 -1.55
N LEU A 291 -17.04 -10.35 -2.17
CA LEU A 291 -17.08 -9.94 -3.59
C LEU A 291 -17.33 -11.08 -4.57
N PRO A 292 -16.75 -12.30 -4.45
CA PRO A 292 -17.15 -13.42 -5.31
C PRO A 292 -18.63 -13.73 -5.20
N ASN A 293 -19.20 -13.70 -3.98
CA ASN A 293 -20.63 -13.87 -3.75
C ASN A 293 -21.45 -12.77 -4.43
N VAL A 294 -21.04 -11.51 -4.30
CA VAL A 294 -21.66 -10.37 -4.99
C VAL A 294 -21.67 -10.55 -6.51
N PHE A 295 -20.54 -10.91 -7.10
CA PHE A 295 -20.45 -11.14 -8.55
C PHE A 295 -21.35 -12.29 -9.02
N GLN A 296 -21.43 -13.38 -8.24
CA GLN A 296 -22.34 -14.48 -8.57
C GLN A 296 -23.81 -14.10 -8.46
N GLN A 297 -24.20 -13.36 -7.42
CA GLN A 297 -25.60 -12.89 -7.27
C GLN A 297 -25.97 -11.86 -8.35
N ALA A 298 -25.07 -10.92 -8.66
CA ALA A 298 -25.31 -9.86 -9.62
C ALA A 298 -25.31 -10.34 -11.09
N PHE A 299 -24.41 -11.25 -11.43
CA PHE A 299 -24.13 -11.65 -12.81
C PHE A 299 -24.29 -13.16 -13.09
N GLY A 300 -24.63 -13.98 -12.10
CA GLY A 300 -24.71 -15.44 -12.22
C GLY A 300 -25.71 -15.93 -13.29
N ASN A 301 -26.73 -15.12 -13.62
CA ASN A 301 -27.65 -15.40 -14.71
C ASN A 301 -27.00 -15.29 -16.09
N ILE A 302 -25.80 -14.70 -16.18
CA ILE A 302 -24.99 -14.56 -17.40
C ILE A 302 -23.61 -15.15 -17.09
N PRO A 303 -23.43 -16.49 -17.13
CA PRO A 303 -22.24 -17.16 -16.57
C PRO A 303 -20.91 -16.66 -17.15
N TRP A 304 -20.84 -16.44 -18.47
CA TRP A 304 -19.62 -15.92 -19.09
C TRP A 304 -19.22 -14.53 -18.58
N LEU A 305 -20.20 -13.68 -18.25
CA LEU A 305 -19.96 -12.33 -17.71
C LEU A 305 -19.49 -12.40 -16.25
N ALA A 306 -20.10 -13.27 -15.45
CA ALA A 306 -19.68 -13.51 -14.06
C ALA A 306 -18.23 -14.01 -13.99
N ILE A 307 -17.86 -14.97 -14.86
CA ILE A 307 -16.47 -15.46 -15.01
C ILE A 307 -15.53 -14.33 -15.39
N LEU A 308 -15.88 -13.59 -16.45
CA LEU A 308 -15.04 -12.52 -16.98
C LEU A 308 -14.76 -11.44 -15.93
N LEU A 309 -15.81 -10.93 -15.28
CA LEU A 309 -15.68 -9.86 -14.27
C LEU A 309 -14.93 -10.34 -13.02
N SER A 310 -15.20 -11.56 -12.55
CA SER A 310 -14.45 -12.15 -11.43
C SER A 310 -12.98 -12.32 -11.79
N LEU A 311 -12.67 -12.85 -12.97
CA LEU A 311 -11.30 -13.03 -13.45
C LEU A 311 -10.57 -11.68 -13.55
N MET A 312 -11.20 -10.68 -14.16
CA MET A 312 -10.65 -9.33 -14.29
C MET A 312 -10.38 -8.69 -12.92
N PHE A 313 -11.29 -8.89 -11.96
CA PHE A 313 -11.14 -8.38 -10.60
C PHE A 313 -9.94 -9.00 -9.89
N TYR A 314 -9.77 -10.33 -9.93
CA TYR A 314 -8.63 -10.97 -9.28
C TYR A 314 -7.30 -10.71 -9.98
N ILE A 315 -7.28 -10.52 -11.30
CA ILE A 315 -6.11 -10.02 -12.03
C ILE A 315 -5.76 -8.60 -11.56
N LEU A 316 -6.77 -7.72 -11.42
CA LEU A 316 -6.58 -6.38 -10.85
C LEU A 316 -5.93 -6.44 -9.47
N LEU A 317 -6.44 -7.30 -8.57
CA LEU A 317 -5.88 -7.49 -7.23
C LEU A 317 -4.44 -7.98 -7.28
N ALA A 318 -4.14 -8.97 -8.12
CA ALA A 318 -2.78 -9.49 -8.27
C ALA A 318 -1.81 -8.42 -8.78
N LEU A 319 -2.22 -7.58 -9.72
CA LEU A 319 -1.40 -6.46 -10.22
C LEU A 319 -1.15 -5.42 -9.14
N ALA A 320 -2.19 -5.03 -8.38
CA ALA A 320 -2.08 -4.08 -7.28
C ALA A 320 -1.17 -4.63 -6.16
N ALA A 321 -1.30 -5.91 -5.83
CA ALA A 321 -0.42 -6.55 -4.86
C ALA A 321 1.03 -6.63 -5.36
N LEU A 322 1.24 -6.94 -6.65
CA LEU A 322 2.57 -7.10 -7.24
C LEU A 322 3.34 -5.77 -7.28
N THR A 323 2.69 -4.65 -7.59
CA THR A 323 3.34 -3.33 -7.57
C THR A 323 3.84 -2.97 -6.17
N SER A 324 3.06 -3.27 -5.13
CA SER A 324 3.43 -3.04 -3.73
C SER A 324 4.54 -3.99 -3.26
N THR A 325 4.47 -5.28 -3.59
CA THR A 325 5.54 -6.23 -3.21
C THR A 325 6.87 -5.91 -3.87
N ILE A 326 6.88 -5.39 -5.10
CA ILE A 326 8.09 -4.91 -5.77
C ILE A 326 8.75 -3.78 -4.96
N SER A 327 8.00 -2.80 -4.48
CA SER A 327 8.55 -1.68 -3.72
C SER A 327 9.08 -2.11 -2.35
N LEU A 328 8.34 -2.95 -1.63
CA LEU A 328 8.77 -3.51 -0.34
C LEU A 328 10.04 -4.35 -0.49
N HIS A 329 10.09 -5.20 -1.52
CA HIS A 329 11.25 -6.03 -1.81
C HIS A 329 12.48 -5.19 -2.16
N GLU A 330 12.30 -4.10 -2.91
CA GLU A 330 13.39 -3.19 -3.30
C GLU A 330 14.01 -2.49 -2.08
N VAL A 331 13.22 -2.07 -1.09
CA VAL A 331 13.75 -1.45 0.14
C VAL A 331 14.80 -2.35 0.80
N VAL A 332 14.46 -3.62 0.98
CA VAL A 332 15.33 -4.60 1.66
C VAL A 332 16.48 -5.02 0.74
N THR A 333 16.22 -5.19 -0.55
CA THR A 333 17.25 -5.54 -1.54
C THR A 333 18.31 -4.44 -1.65
N ALA A 334 17.90 -3.17 -1.74
CA ALA A 334 18.81 -2.04 -1.78
C ALA A 334 19.66 -1.95 -0.50
N TYR A 335 19.05 -2.21 0.65
CA TYR A 335 19.76 -2.26 1.93
C TYR A 335 20.83 -3.35 1.94
N LEU A 336 20.48 -4.60 1.61
CA LEU A 336 21.47 -5.69 1.57
C LEU A 336 22.54 -5.47 0.52
N HIS A 337 22.19 -4.94 -0.64
CA HIS A 337 23.13 -4.64 -1.71
C HIS A 337 24.18 -3.61 -1.29
N GLU A 338 23.76 -2.52 -0.65
CA GLU A 338 24.65 -1.40 -0.31
C GLU A 338 25.41 -1.59 1.00
N GLU A 339 24.76 -2.13 2.05
CA GLU A 339 25.38 -2.29 3.37
C GLU A 339 26.33 -3.50 3.42
N PHE A 340 25.93 -4.63 2.81
CA PHE A 340 26.70 -5.87 2.82
C PHE A 340 27.47 -6.08 1.53
N LYS A 341 27.40 -5.14 0.57
CA LYS A 341 28.08 -5.21 -0.73
C LYS A 341 27.75 -6.49 -1.52
N PHE A 342 26.56 -7.05 -1.33
CA PHE A 342 26.11 -8.19 -2.10
C PHE A 342 25.80 -7.75 -3.54
N SER A 343 25.99 -8.65 -4.53
CA SER A 343 25.41 -8.39 -5.85
C SER A 343 23.89 -8.28 -5.74
N ARG A 344 23.26 -7.49 -6.61
CA ARG A 344 21.80 -7.28 -6.58
C ARG A 344 21.04 -8.61 -6.60
N SER A 345 21.44 -9.55 -7.45
CA SER A 345 20.83 -10.89 -7.53
C SER A 345 21.00 -11.69 -6.23
N LYS A 346 22.17 -11.59 -5.56
CA LYS A 346 22.42 -12.25 -4.28
C LYS A 346 21.55 -11.63 -3.18
N ALA A 347 21.47 -10.30 -3.11
CA ALA A 347 20.62 -9.58 -2.17
C ALA A 347 19.15 -9.96 -2.36
N ALA A 348 18.65 -9.91 -3.60
CA ALA A 348 17.26 -10.28 -3.90
C ALA A 348 16.94 -11.74 -3.51
N ARG A 349 17.85 -12.69 -3.73
CA ARG A 349 17.64 -14.09 -3.30
C ARG A 349 17.50 -14.22 -1.79
N TYR A 350 18.32 -13.52 -1.00
CA TYR A 350 18.22 -13.56 0.46
C TYR A 350 16.92 -12.95 0.95
N VAL A 351 16.49 -11.82 0.36
CA VAL A 351 15.19 -11.20 0.70
C VAL A 351 14.05 -12.15 0.37
N THR A 352 14.02 -12.71 -0.83
CA THR A 352 12.98 -13.65 -1.25
C THR A 352 12.92 -14.87 -0.32
N ALA A 353 14.08 -15.49 -0.03
CA ALA A 353 14.15 -16.65 0.87
C ALA A 353 13.67 -16.31 2.30
N GLY A 354 14.11 -15.16 2.83
CA GLY A 354 13.66 -14.69 4.15
C GLY A 354 12.17 -14.40 4.20
N CYS A 355 11.61 -13.80 3.13
CA CYS A 355 10.18 -13.53 3.06
C CYS A 355 9.34 -14.79 2.84
N ILE A 356 9.84 -15.78 2.09
CA ILE A 356 9.20 -17.11 2.00
C ILE A 356 9.16 -17.74 3.39
N PHE A 357 10.30 -17.77 4.08
CA PHE A 357 10.37 -18.32 5.45
C PHE A 357 9.35 -17.65 6.37
N LEU A 358 9.35 -16.32 6.46
CA LEU A 358 8.39 -15.55 7.25
C LEU A 358 6.94 -15.82 6.83
N GLY A 359 6.67 -15.76 5.53
CA GLY A 359 5.33 -15.93 4.96
C GLY A 359 4.76 -17.34 5.18
N VAL A 360 5.60 -18.38 5.16
CA VAL A 360 5.19 -19.74 5.52
C VAL A 360 4.65 -19.78 6.94
N PHE A 361 5.36 -19.21 7.93
CA PHE A 361 4.88 -19.18 9.31
C PHE A 361 3.62 -18.32 9.46
N CYS A 362 3.54 -17.18 8.77
CA CYS A 362 2.32 -16.35 8.75
C CYS A 362 1.13 -17.12 8.14
N SER A 363 1.34 -17.82 7.03
CA SER A 363 0.30 -18.64 6.39
C SER A 363 -0.18 -19.77 7.31
N LEU A 364 0.75 -20.52 7.90
CA LEU A 364 0.43 -21.62 8.82
C LEU A 364 -0.27 -21.13 10.10
N SER A 365 0.02 -19.92 10.56
CA SER A 365 -0.63 -19.34 11.74
C SER A 365 -2.12 -19.03 11.55
N LEU A 366 -2.59 -18.93 10.31
CA LEU A 366 -4.02 -18.77 9.98
C LEU A 366 -4.78 -20.09 9.93
N GLY A 367 -4.06 -21.21 9.81
CA GLY A 367 -4.62 -22.57 9.71
C GLY A 367 -4.23 -23.46 10.90
N ILE A 368 -3.32 -24.40 10.65
CA ILE A 368 -2.89 -25.41 11.64
C ILE A 368 -2.24 -24.81 12.90
N GLY A 369 -1.65 -23.62 12.78
CA GLY A 369 -1.00 -22.88 13.87
C GLY A 369 -1.91 -21.89 14.58
N LYS A 370 -3.22 -21.84 14.30
CA LYS A 370 -4.15 -20.83 14.83
C LYS A 370 -4.24 -20.78 16.36
N SER A 371 -3.93 -21.91 17.03
CA SER A 371 -3.89 -21.99 18.49
C SER A 371 -2.65 -21.34 19.12
N TYR A 372 -1.57 -21.16 18.34
CA TYR A 372 -0.35 -20.51 18.82
C TYR A 372 -0.47 -19.00 18.66
N THR A 373 -0.73 -18.32 19.76
CA THR A 373 -0.89 -16.86 19.79
C THR A 373 0.15 -16.21 20.71
N VAL A 374 0.58 -15.01 20.33
CA VAL A 374 1.43 -14.13 21.14
C VAL A 374 0.62 -12.87 21.43
N PHE A 375 0.42 -12.53 22.69
CA PHE A 375 -0.49 -11.45 23.12
C PHE A 375 -1.93 -11.59 22.59
N GLY A 376 -2.40 -12.82 22.39
CA GLY A 376 -3.72 -13.10 21.82
C GLY A 376 -3.83 -12.96 20.29
N LEU A 377 -2.74 -12.62 19.60
CA LEU A 377 -2.67 -12.50 18.15
C LEU A 377 -1.95 -13.71 17.54
N ASN A 378 -2.43 -14.23 16.42
CA ASN A 378 -1.65 -15.15 15.61
C ASN A 378 -0.46 -14.41 14.95
N LEU A 379 0.47 -15.13 14.36
CA LEU A 379 1.71 -14.51 13.84
C LEU A 379 1.45 -13.54 12.68
N PHE A 380 0.47 -13.80 11.82
CA PHE A 380 0.06 -12.91 10.74
C PHE A 380 -0.46 -11.58 11.31
N ASP A 381 -1.43 -11.65 12.23
CA ASP A 381 -2.02 -10.46 12.87
C ASP A 381 -1.00 -9.71 13.74
N LEU A 382 -0.07 -10.43 14.37
CA LEU A 382 1.01 -9.81 15.15
C LEU A 382 1.94 -8.97 14.27
N PHE A 383 2.33 -9.48 13.09
CA PHE A 383 3.18 -8.71 12.18
C PHE A 383 2.44 -7.53 11.56
N ASP A 384 1.16 -7.70 11.23
CA ASP A 384 0.32 -6.57 10.79
C ASP A 384 0.23 -5.51 11.89
N PHE A 385 -0.08 -5.91 13.12
CA PHE A 385 -0.17 -4.99 14.26
C PHE A 385 1.15 -4.23 14.49
N VAL A 386 2.28 -4.94 14.58
CA VAL A 386 3.59 -4.33 14.84
C VAL A 386 4.00 -3.38 13.71
N THR A 387 3.76 -3.75 12.47
CA THR A 387 4.16 -2.90 11.35
C THR A 387 3.16 -1.79 11.10
N ALA A 388 1.89 -2.09 10.82
CA ALA A 388 0.92 -1.09 10.40
C ALA A 388 0.50 -0.14 11.53
N LYS A 389 0.39 -0.66 12.78
CA LYS A 389 -0.07 0.15 13.91
C LYS A 389 1.05 0.79 14.74
N LEU A 390 2.27 0.24 14.71
CA LEU A 390 3.39 0.80 15.48
C LEU A 390 4.48 1.38 14.58
N MET A 391 5.10 0.56 13.69
CA MET A 391 6.31 0.97 12.98
C MET A 391 6.04 2.06 11.92
N LEU A 392 4.94 1.96 11.17
CA LEU A 392 4.62 2.96 10.14
C LEU A 392 4.30 4.33 10.75
N PRO A 393 3.40 4.48 11.74
CA PRO A 393 3.17 5.75 12.39
C PRO A 393 4.43 6.33 13.03
N LEU A 394 5.22 5.51 13.75
CA LEU A 394 6.50 5.96 14.31
C LEU A 394 7.48 6.41 13.23
N GLY A 395 7.55 5.70 12.10
CA GLY A 395 8.37 6.09 10.96
C GLY A 395 8.01 7.49 10.47
N GLY A 396 6.74 7.72 10.18
CA GLY A 396 6.27 9.04 9.74
C GLY A 396 6.41 10.14 10.77
N PHE A 397 6.20 9.84 12.05
CA PHE A 397 6.46 10.75 13.15
C PHE A 397 7.91 11.23 13.14
N PHE A 398 8.86 10.29 13.11
CA PHE A 398 10.28 10.63 13.09
C PHE A 398 10.72 11.29 11.77
N ILE A 399 10.13 10.95 10.62
CA ILE A 399 10.37 11.64 9.35
C ILE A 399 9.96 13.11 9.46
N SER A 400 8.78 13.38 10.01
CA SER A 400 8.28 14.76 10.17
C SER A 400 9.14 15.57 11.12
N ILE A 401 9.58 14.99 12.25
CA ILE A 401 10.52 15.65 13.17
C ILE A 401 11.88 15.86 12.51
N PHE A 402 12.40 14.87 11.79
CA PHE A 402 13.70 14.97 11.13
C PHE A 402 13.75 16.15 10.14
N ILE A 403 12.73 16.30 9.30
CA ILE A 403 12.66 17.40 8.31
C ILE A 403 12.23 18.71 8.98
N GLY A 404 11.25 18.67 9.89
CA GLY A 404 10.68 19.87 10.49
C GLY A 404 11.59 20.57 11.50
N TRP A 405 12.37 19.78 12.26
CA TRP A 405 13.14 20.30 13.39
C TRP A 405 14.65 20.09 13.28
N TYR A 406 15.11 18.99 12.70
CA TYR A 406 16.51 18.60 12.76
C TYR A 406 17.30 19.01 11.50
N LEU A 407 16.81 18.70 10.31
CA LEU A 407 17.53 18.94 9.06
C LEU A 407 17.63 20.44 8.74
N ASP A 408 18.81 20.88 8.28
CA ASP A 408 19.03 22.27 7.88
C ASP A 408 18.00 22.71 6.85
N LYS A 409 17.31 23.81 7.14
CA LYS A 409 16.28 24.40 6.30
C LYS A 409 16.77 24.79 4.92
N LYS A 410 18.07 25.09 4.76
CA LYS A 410 18.70 25.36 3.48
C LYS A 410 18.67 24.10 2.60
N ILE A 411 19.01 22.93 3.17
CA ILE A 411 18.95 21.65 2.46
C ILE A 411 17.51 21.35 2.04
N VAL A 412 16.56 21.56 2.94
CA VAL A 412 15.13 21.33 2.64
C VAL A 412 14.67 22.25 1.51
N TRP A 413 15.05 23.54 1.55
CA TRP A 413 14.72 24.49 0.50
C TRP A 413 15.35 24.10 -0.85
N GLU A 414 16.65 23.80 -0.88
CA GLU A 414 17.36 23.37 -2.09
C GLU A 414 16.66 22.19 -2.77
N GLU A 415 16.27 21.18 -1.98
CA GLU A 415 15.61 19.99 -2.52
C GLU A 415 14.17 20.28 -3.00
N VAL A 416 13.36 20.98 -2.22
CA VAL A 416 11.95 21.23 -2.57
C VAL A 416 11.85 22.20 -3.76
N SER A 417 12.75 23.18 -3.86
CA SER A 417 12.77 24.17 -4.93
C SER A 417 13.65 23.80 -6.13
N ASN A 418 14.27 22.62 -6.14
CA ASN A 418 15.31 22.24 -7.11
C ASN A 418 16.37 23.36 -7.27
N ASN A 419 17.02 23.73 -6.15
CA ASN A 419 18.00 24.82 -6.05
C ASN A 419 17.45 26.18 -6.54
N GLY A 420 16.20 26.48 -6.22
CA GLY A 420 15.56 27.76 -6.55
C GLY A 420 14.99 27.87 -7.97
N THR A 421 15.07 26.81 -8.79
CA THR A 421 14.51 26.82 -10.15
C THR A 421 12.98 26.73 -10.16
N LEU A 422 12.38 26.20 -9.08
CA LEU A 422 10.94 26.08 -8.90
C LEU A 422 10.43 27.13 -7.90
N LYS A 423 9.37 27.84 -8.28
CA LYS A 423 8.62 28.66 -7.33
C LYS A 423 7.77 27.77 -6.45
N VAL A 424 8.12 27.66 -5.16
CA VAL A 424 7.37 26.87 -4.17
C VAL A 424 6.64 27.83 -3.23
N SER A 425 5.49 28.32 -3.65
CA SER A 425 4.67 29.26 -2.88
C SER A 425 4.18 28.68 -1.54
N VAL A 426 4.01 27.35 -1.48
CA VAL A 426 3.54 26.65 -0.28
C VAL A 426 4.66 26.15 0.65
N TYR A 427 5.93 26.56 0.42
CA TYR A 427 7.06 26.07 1.23
C TYR A 427 6.90 26.32 2.74
N LYS A 428 6.49 27.55 3.12
CA LYS A 428 6.28 27.90 4.53
C LYS A 428 5.19 27.02 5.17
N LEU A 429 4.11 26.75 4.43
CA LEU A 429 3.02 25.87 4.86
C LEU A 429 3.51 24.43 5.00
N LEU A 430 4.27 23.93 4.03
CA LEU A 430 4.88 22.59 4.09
C LEU A 430 5.72 22.42 5.35
N ILE A 431 6.61 23.36 5.64
CA ILE A 431 7.45 23.31 6.84
C ILE A 431 6.62 23.41 8.12
N PHE A 432 5.60 24.27 8.15
CA PHE A 432 4.70 24.39 9.30
C PHE A 432 3.96 23.07 9.56
N ILE A 433 3.44 22.43 8.52
CA ILE A 433 2.77 21.14 8.63
C ILE A 433 3.73 20.07 9.16
N LEU A 434 4.91 19.92 8.55
CA LEU A 434 5.90 18.90 8.97
C LEU A 434 6.43 19.16 10.39
N LYS A 435 6.46 20.40 10.82
CA LYS A 435 6.99 20.78 12.14
C LYS A 435 5.97 20.58 13.27
N TYR A 436 4.69 20.84 13.02
CA TYR A 436 3.68 20.91 14.07
C TYR A 436 2.49 19.98 13.81
N ILE A 437 1.84 20.08 12.65
CA ILE A 437 0.60 19.36 12.38
C ILE A 437 0.85 17.86 12.23
N ALA A 438 1.84 17.48 11.42
CA ALA A 438 2.11 16.07 11.16
C ALA A 438 2.55 15.30 12.40
N PRO A 439 3.51 15.77 13.23
CA PRO A 439 3.85 15.05 14.47
C PRO A 439 2.66 14.87 15.42
N ILE A 440 1.84 15.92 15.59
CA ILE A 440 0.65 15.85 16.47
C ILE A 440 -0.38 14.87 15.90
N GLY A 441 -0.73 14.99 14.62
CA GLY A 441 -1.69 14.09 13.96
C GLY A 441 -1.25 12.64 14.04
N ILE A 442 0.03 12.35 13.75
CA ILE A 442 0.54 10.98 13.81
C ILE A 442 0.59 10.45 15.25
N ALA A 443 0.94 11.28 16.22
CA ALA A 443 0.91 10.89 17.63
C ALA A 443 -0.52 10.52 18.06
N LEU A 444 -1.52 11.26 17.62
CA LEU A 444 -2.93 10.94 17.90
C LEU A 444 -3.34 9.60 17.26
N ILE A 445 -2.95 9.34 16.01
CA ILE A 445 -3.18 8.04 15.36
C ILE A 445 -2.54 6.92 16.19
N PHE A 446 -1.28 7.09 16.59
CA PHE A 446 -0.54 6.10 17.34
C PHE A 446 -1.18 5.80 18.70
N ILE A 447 -1.61 6.82 19.44
CA ILE A 447 -2.28 6.70 20.73
C ILE A 447 -3.64 5.99 20.57
N ASN A 448 -4.38 6.30 19.51
CA ASN A 448 -5.66 5.66 19.22
C ASN A 448 -5.50 4.18 18.84
N GLU A 449 -4.51 3.84 18.01
CA GLU A 449 -4.24 2.45 17.62
C GLU A 449 -3.80 1.58 18.80
N LEU A 450 -3.20 2.17 19.82
CA LEU A 450 -2.89 1.53 21.11
C LEU A 450 -4.11 1.40 22.04
N GLY A 451 -5.27 1.97 21.67
CA GLY A 451 -6.51 1.88 22.44
C GLY A 451 -6.63 2.87 23.60
N PHE A 452 -5.76 3.88 23.69
CA PHE A 452 -5.81 4.88 24.78
C PHE A 452 -6.86 5.98 24.58
N LEU A 453 -7.43 6.14 23.39
CA LEU A 453 -8.48 7.12 23.07
C LEU A 453 -9.87 6.48 22.93
N LYS A 454 -10.03 5.22 23.33
CA LYS A 454 -11.31 4.50 23.33
C LYS A 454 -12.04 4.68 24.63
#